data_e7b75cd60ff63cc553563faa28d39dbb
#
_entry.id   e7b75cd60ff63cc553563faa28d39dbb
#
_cell.length_a   1.000
_cell.length_b   1.000
_cell.length_c   1.000
_cell.angle_alpha   90.00
_cell.angle_beta   90.00
_cell.angle_gamma   90.00
#
_symmetry.space_group_name_H-M   'P 1'
#
loop_
_entity.id
_entity.type
_entity.pdbx_description
1 polymer ?
#
loop_
_entity_poly.entity_id
_entity_poly.type
_entity_poly.pdbx_seq_one_letter_code
_entity_poly.pdbx_strand_id
1 'polypeptide(L)'
;MDDAAPAPPADTAVVILAGGEGRRIGGGKPLRRLAGATLIEHALRQATPLSPIVAISVKDRGQLGAIAAVPLLVDGQGEGPIAGIAAALGFARSQGLSFVLTIPCDTPLLPPDLLARLSEALGAAHGAAVATSGANIHPSCALWRSSTAEALPAYLASGRSSLKGFAAQVGMVEVEWPASPFDPFFNINSADDLAAAEARIRSR
;
A
#
# COMPACT_ATOMS: atom_id res chain seq x y z
N MET A 1 12.96 7.24 29.44
CA MET A 1 13.33 6.05 28.62
C MET A 1 12.80 6.36 27.25
N ASP A 2 13.70 6.70 26.32
CA ASP A 2 13.35 6.89 24.91
C ASP A 2 12.93 5.54 24.34
N ASP A 3 11.63 5.38 24.19
CA ASP A 3 11.03 4.24 23.50
C ASP A 3 11.12 4.50 21.99
N ALA A 4 12.35 4.48 21.46
CA ALA A 4 12.56 4.56 20.03
C ALA A 4 11.94 3.30 19.40
N ALA A 5 10.89 3.50 18.58
CA ALA A 5 10.29 2.40 17.82
C ALA A 5 11.40 1.60 17.11
N PRO A 6 11.32 0.27 17.08
CA PRO A 6 12.32 -0.57 16.43
C PRO A 6 12.50 -0.12 14.97
N ALA A 7 13.76 -0.02 14.53
CA ALA A 7 14.05 0.36 13.16
C ALA A 7 13.38 -0.64 12.20
N PRO A 8 12.71 -0.16 11.13
CA PRO A 8 12.07 -1.03 10.17
C PRO A 8 13.10 -2.00 9.55
N PRO A 9 12.69 -3.22 9.14
CA PRO A 9 13.60 -4.19 8.55
C PRO A 9 14.29 -3.59 7.31
N ALA A 10 15.62 -3.59 7.30
CA ALA A 10 16.44 -3.02 6.23
C ALA A 10 16.21 -3.71 4.86
N ASP A 11 15.65 -4.92 4.86
CA ASP A 11 15.33 -5.76 3.69
C ASP A 11 13.86 -5.65 3.24
N THR A 12 13.30 -4.45 3.31
CA THR A 12 11.91 -4.15 2.95
C THR A 12 11.85 -3.22 1.74
N ALA A 13 11.10 -3.58 0.70
CA ALA A 13 10.67 -2.62 -0.33
C ALA A 13 9.35 -1.94 0.06
N VAL A 14 9.10 -0.75 -0.48
CA VAL A 14 7.78 -0.11 -0.47
C VAL A 14 7.23 -0.08 -1.89
N VAL A 15 6.03 -0.61 -2.10
CA VAL A 15 5.36 -0.57 -3.40
C VAL A 15 4.05 0.20 -3.29
N ILE A 16 3.96 1.29 -4.05
CA ILE A 16 2.76 2.11 -4.15
C ILE A 16 1.81 1.47 -5.16
N LEU A 17 0.61 1.12 -4.74
CA LEU A 17 -0.43 0.55 -5.59
C LEU A 17 -1.20 1.67 -6.31
N ALA A 18 -0.95 1.85 -7.60
CA ALA A 18 -1.53 2.91 -8.41
C ALA A 18 -2.41 2.39 -9.59
N GLY A 19 -2.62 1.08 -9.73
CA GLY A 19 -3.37 0.45 -10.83
C GLY A 19 -4.88 0.77 -10.87
N GLY A 20 -5.42 1.43 -9.86
CA GLY A 20 -6.84 1.81 -9.80
C GLY A 20 -7.23 2.87 -10.84
N GLU A 21 -8.27 2.61 -11.64
CA GLU A 21 -8.71 3.50 -12.73
C GLU A 21 -9.38 4.79 -12.25
N GLY A 22 -9.93 4.81 -11.02
CA GLY A 22 -10.63 5.99 -10.46
C GLY A 22 -11.82 6.45 -11.29
N ARG A 23 -12.59 5.55 -11.91
CA ARG A 23 -13.72 5.89 -12.80
C ARG A 23 -14.70 6.86 -12.17
N ARG A 24 -14.97 6.76 -10.86
CA ARG A 24 -15.90 7.62 -10.12
C ARG A 24 -15.42 9.07 -10.00
N ILE A 25 -14.13 9.33 -10.15
CA ILE A 25 -13.53 10.67 -10.13
C ILE A 25 -13.04 11.10 -11.53
N GLY A 26 -13.60 10.51 -12.60
CA GLY A 26 -13.26 10.85 -13.97
C GLY A 26 -11.95 10.27 -14.49
N GLY A 27 -11.46 9.19 -13.91
CA GLY A 27 -10.21 8.52 -14.31
C GLY A 27 -8.93 9.20 -13.83
N GLY A 28 -7.78 8.61 -14.14
CA GLY A 28 -6.48 9.18 -13.82
C GLY A 28 -6.24 9.43 -12.32
N LYS A 29 -6.79 8.59 -11.45
CA LYS A 29 -6.78 8.77 -10.00
C LYS A 29 -5.40 9.14 -9.44
N PRO A 30 -4.29 8.48 -9.80
CA PRO A 30 -2.97 8.82 -9.26
C PRO A 30 -2.51 10.25 -9.59
N LEU A 31 -3.01 10.83 -10.69
CA LEU A 31 -2.65 12.17 -11.17
C LEU A 31 -3.57 13.29 -10.65
N ARG A 32 -4.59 12.95 -9.86
CA ARG A 32 -5.47 13.96 -9.23
C ARG A 32 -4.68 14.79 -8.22
N ARG A 33 -4.93 16.10 -8.23
CA ARG A 33 -4.24 17.05 -7.36
C ARG A 33 -4.92 17.16 -6.00
N LEU A 34 -4.11 17.14 -4.97
CA LEU A 34 -4.46 17.38 -3.58
C LEU A 34 -3.46 18.39 -3.01
N ALA A 35 -3.91 19.54 -2.52
CA ALA A 35 -3.03 20.56 -1.92
C ALA A 35 -1.77 20.88 -2.76
N GLY A 36 -1.95 21.02 -4.09
CA GLY A 36 -0.88 21.43 -5.01
C GLY A 36 -0.01 20.30 -5.58
N ALA A 37 -0.06 19.06 -5.06
CA ALA A 37 0.64 17.90 -5.57
C ALA A 37 -0.32 16.80 -6.03
N THR A 38 0.12 15.87 -6.88
CA THR A 38 -0.68 14.73 -7.27
C THR A 38 -0.74 13.66 -6.17
N LEU A 39 -1.75 12.78 -6.18
CA LEU A 39 -1.87 11.70 -5.19
C LEU A 39 -0.65 10.78 -5.24
N ILE A 40 -0.10 10.51 -6.42
CA ILE A 40 1.13 9.69 -6.53
C ILE A 40 2.35 10.40 -5.94
N GLU A 41 2.47 11.74 -6.08
CA GLU A 41 3.54 12.51 -5.43
C GLU A 41 3.39 12.49 -3.90
N HIS A 42 2.17 12.55 -3.38
CA HIS A 42 1.92 12.36 -1.94
C HIS A 42 2.34 10.98 -1.48
N ALA A 43 1.96 9.93 -2.20
CA ALA A 43 2.35 8.55 -1.87
C ALA A 43 3.87 8.34 -1.92
N LEU A 44 4.57 8.93 -2.90
CA LEU A 44 6.03 8.90 -2.98
C LEU A 44 6.69 9.58 -1.78
N ARG A 45 6.18 10.75 -1.34
CA ARG A 45 6.68 11.44 -0.14
C ARG A 45 6.50 10.61 1.13
N GLN A 46 5.45 9.79 1.20
CA GLN A 46 5.22 8.87 2.33
C GLN A 46 6.09 7.62 2.24
N ALA A 47 6.33 7.08 1.03
CA ALA A 47 7.11 5.87 0.82
C ALA A 47 8.62 6.06 1.02
N THR A 48 9.18 7.18 0.51
CA THR A 48 10.63 7.44 0.49
C THR A 48 11.30 7.41 1.87
N PRO A 49 10.69 7.94 2.96
CA PRO A 49 11.27 7.84 4.29
C PRO A 49 11.23 6.42 4.88
N LEU A 50 10.36 5.54 4.38
CA LEU A 50 10.17 4.20 4.91
C LEU A 50 11.18 3.18 4.37
N SER A 51 11.67 3.38 3.13
CA SER A 51 12.67 2.51 2.51
C SER A 51 13.37 3.22 1.35
N PRO A 52 14.67 2.95 1.12
CA PRO A 52 15.37 3.40 -0.08
C PRO A 52 14.93 2.66 -1.34
N ILE A 53 14.22 1.52 -1.21
CA ILE A 53 13.75 0.68 -2.32
C ILE A 53 12.26 0.91 -2.49
N VAL A 54 11.90 1.84 -3.38
CA VAL A 54 10.51 2.21 -3.68
C VAL A 54 10.20 1.89 -5.14
N ALA A 55 9.01 1.34 -5.40
CA ALA A 55 8.46 1.11 -6.74
C ALA A 55 6.97 1.48 -6.78
N ILE A 56 6.42 1.62 -7.99
CA ILE A 56 5.00 1.90 -8.20
C ILE A 56 4.40 0.79 -9.06
N SER A 57 3.34 0.13 -8.58
CA SER A 57 2.54 -0.80 -9.37
C SER A 57 1.49 -0.02 -10.16
N VAL A 58 1.45 -0.24 -11.46
CA VAL A 58 0.56 0.43 -12.42
C VAL A 58 -0.12 -0.60 -13.31
N LYS A 59 -1.29 -0.27 -13.84
CA LYS A 59 -1.98 -1.12 -14.81
C LYS A 59 -1.26 -1.15 -16.16
N ASP A 60 -0.72 -0.02 -16.58
CA ASP A 60 0.13 0.12 -17.76
C ASP A 60 1.20 1.21 -17.55
N ARG A 61 2.30 1.14 -18.31
CA ARG A 61 3.45 2.05 -18.15
C ARG A 61 3.13 3.51 -18.52
N GLY A 62 2.10 3.75 -19.32
CA GLY A 62 1.68 5.09 -19.71
C GLY A 62 0.82 5.80 -18.67
N GLN A 63 0.33 5.08 -17.67
CA GLN A 63 -0.65 5.58 -16.69
C GLN A 63 -0.19 6.82 -15.93
N LEU A 64 1.11 6.97 -15.67
CA LEU A 64 1.68 8.06 -14.86
C LEU A 64 2.43 9.11 -15.71
N GLY A 65 2.55 8.93 -17.02
CA GLY A 65 3.35 9.82 -17.87
C GLY A 65 4.82 9.84 -17.44
N ALA A 66 5.42 11.03 -17.39
CA ALA A 66 6.85 11.23 -17.09
C ALA A 66 7.18 11.31 -15.57
N ILE A 67 6.25 10.98 -14.66
CA ILE A 67 6.38 11.24 -13.21
C ILE A 67 7.34 10.27 -12.48
N ALA A 68 7.77 9.18 -13.12
CA ALA A 68 8.44 8.12 -12.38
C ALA A 68 9.96 8.32 -12.23
N ALA A 69 10.37 8.81 -11.07
CA ALA A 69 11.76 8.71 -10.58
C ALA A 69 12.09 7.32 -9.97
N VAL A 70 11.13 6.38 -9.95
CA VAL A 70 11.24 5.04 -9.36
C VAL A 70 10.74 3.97 -10.36
N PRO A 71 11.12 2.69 -10.20
CA PRO A 71 10.67 1.61 -11.07
C PRO A 71 9.14 1.51 -11.17
N LEU A 72 8.63 1.33 -12.39
CA LEU A 72 7.23 1.02 -12.65
C LEU A 72 7.07 -0.49 -12.85
N LEU A 73 6.24 -1.09 -12.00
CA LEU A 73 5.84 -2.48 -12.07
C LEU A 73 4.49 -2.54 -12.77
N VAL A 74 4.42 -3.22 -13.90
CA VAL A 74 3.10 -3.50 -14.50
C VAL A 74 2.42 -4.56 -13.66
N ASP A 75 1.14 -4.35 -13.34
CA ASP A 75 0.33 -5.24 -12.51
C ASP A 75 0.53 -6.70 -12.91
N GLY A 76 0.72 -7.55 -11.90
CA GLY A 76 1.06 -8.96 -12.07
C GLY A 76 -0.15 -9.84 -12.44
N GLN A 77 -0.10 -11.10 -12.05
CA GLN A 77 -1.20 -12.05 -12.26
C GLN A 77 -2.45 -11.66 -11.46
N GLY A 78 -3.63 -11.92 -12.03
CA GLY A 78 -4.92 -11.61 -11.44
C GLY A 78 -5.53 -10.32 -11.96
N GLU A 79 -6.70 -9.96 -11.44
CA GLU A 79 -7.43 -8.75 -11.79
C GLU A 79 -7.68 -7.89 -10.54
N GLY A 80 -7.72 -6.58 -10.71
CA GLY A 80 -7.95 -5.64 -9.62
C GLY A 80 -6.77 -5.53 -8.64
N PRO A 81 -7.01 -5.19 -7.36
CA PRO A 81 -5.93 -4.89 -6.41
C PRO A 81 -4.94 -6.02 -6.16
N ILE A 82 -5.33 -7.30 -6.35
CA ILE A 82 -4.44 -8.44 -6.15
C ILE A 82 -3.33 -8.51 -7.20
N ALA A 83 -3.56 -7.99 -8.41
CA ALA A 83 -2.55 -7.91 -9.45
C ALA A 83 -1.39 -6.99 -9.03
N GLY A 84 -1.69 -5.88 -8.35
CA GLY A 84 -0.68 -5.01 -7.76
C GLY A 84 0.12 -5.68 -6.64
N ILE A 85 -0.53 -6.50 -5.81
CA ILE A 85 0.18 -7.30 -4.79
C ILE A 85 1.08 -8.35 -5.44
N ALA A 86 0.61 -9.01 -6.52
CA ALA A 86 1.43 -9.95 -7.27
C ALA A 86 2.72 -9.29 -7.81
N ALA A 87 2.58 -8.09 -8.39
CA ALA A 87 3.71 -7.31 -8.87
C ALA A 87 4.67 -6.91 -7.72
N ALA A 88 4.12 -6.47 -6.58
CA ALA A 88 4.90 -6.09 -5.40
C ALA A 88 5.70 -7.27 -4.81
N LEU A 89 5.07 -8.42 -4.63
CA LEU A 89 5.72 -9.63 -4.14
C LEU A 89 6.81 -10.13 -5.11
N GLY A 90 6.51 -10.12 -6.42
CA GLY A 90 7.47 -10.47 -7.47
C GLY A 90 8.68 -9.54 -7.47
N PHE A 91 8.47 -8.24 -7.31
CA PHE A 91 9.52 -7.23 -7.20
C PHE A 91 10.42 -7.50 -5.98
N ALA A 92 9.85 -7.64 -4.79
CA ALA A 92 10.63 -7.90 -3.58
C ALA A 92 11.49 -9.16 -3.73
N ARG A 93 10.96 -10.24 -4.28
CA ARG A 93 11.72 -11.48 -4.54
C ARG A 93 12.84 -11.26 -5.55
N SER A 94 12.62 -10.50 -6.62
CA SER A 94 13.65 -10.21 -7.63
C SER A 94 14.81 -9.38 -7.07
N GLN A 95 14.55 -8.60 -6.01
CA GLN A 95 15.55 -7.81 -5.29
C GLN A 95 16.18 -8.59 -4.11
N GLY A 96 15.79 -9.84 -3.87
CA GLY A 96 16.27 -10.65 -2.74
C GLY A 96 15.79 -10.17 -1.37
N LEU A 97 14.68 -9.41 -1.32
CA LEU A 97 14.14 -8.83 -0.09
C LEU A 97 13.16 -9.79 0.59
N SER A 98 13.17 -9.81 1.92
CA SER A 98 12.28 -10.64 2.72
C SER A 98 10.88 -10.08 2.84
N PHE A 99 10.73 -8.74 2.71
CA PHE A 99 9.46 -8.05 2.96
C PHE A 99 9.13 -7.03 1.86
N VAL A 100 7.83 -6.79 1.70
CA VAL A 100 7.30 -5.65 0.94
C VAL A 100 6.14 -5.01 1.68
N LEU A 101 6.26 -3.70 1.92
CA LEU A 101 5.13 -2.87 2.35
C LEU A 101 4.38 -2.41 1.12
N THR A 102 3.08 -2.64 1.08
CA THR A 102 2.20 -2.06 0.07
C THR A 102 1.40 -0.91 0.64
N ILE A 103 1.28 0.17 -0.10
CA ILE A 103 0.44 1.33 0.25
C ILE A 103 -0.35 1.77 -0.99
N PRO A 104 -1.62 2.13 -0.88
CA PRO A 104 -2.39 2.66 -2.01
C PRO A 104 -2.05 4.13 -2.28
N CYS A 105 -2.06 4.56 -3.53
CA CYS A 105 -1.77 5.95 -3.90
C CYS A 105 -2.85 6.96 -3.47
N ASP A 106 -4.03 6.48 -3.09
CA ASP A 106 -5.20 7.28 -2.75
C ASP A 106 -5.44 7.46 -1.25
N THR A 107 -4.45 7.08 -0.42
CA THR A 107 -4.47 7.25 1.04
C THR A 107 -3.36 8.22 1.46
N PRO A 108 -3.57 9.54 1.31
CA PRO A 108 -2.51 10.54 1.45
C PRO A 108 -2.12 10.86 2.90
N LEU A 109 -2.81 10.29 3.88
CA LEU A 109 -2.66 10.62 5.30
C LEU A 109 -2.17 9.45 6.15
N LEU A 110 -1.49 8.47 5.54
CA LEU A 110 -0.95 7.30 6.25
C LEU A 110 -0.14 7.69 7.49
N PRO A 111 -0.22 6.89 8.55
CA PRO A 111 0.50 7.16 9.79
C PRO A 111 2.01 6.94 9.58
N PRO A 112 2.87 7.80 10.15
CA PRO A 112 4.32 7.70 9.96
C PRO A 112 4.93 6.44 10.60
N ASP A 113 4.25 5.85 11.57
CA ASP A 113 4.63 4.63 12.27
C ASP A 113 4.16 3.34 11.57
N LEU A 114 3.57 3.45 10.36
CA LEU A 114 2.96 2.32 9.65
C LEU A 114 3.89 1.12 9.52
N LEU A 115 5.08 1.30 8.93
CA LEU A 115 6.02 0.20 8.71
C LEU A 115 6.53 -0.36 10.04
N ALA A 116 6.85 0.48 11.01
CA ALA A 116 7.36 0.06 12.31
C ALA A 116 6.37 -0.86 13.03
N ARG A 117 5.10 -0.45 13.16
CA ARG A 117 4.08 -1.23 13.85
C ARG A 117 3.69 -2.51 13.13
N LEU A 118 3.62 -2.47 11.78
CA LEU A 118 3.38 -3.69 11.01
C LEU A 118 4.54 -4.68 11.14
N SER A 119 5.79 -4.19 11.17
CA SER A 119 6.98 -5.02 11.34
C SER A 119 7.02 -5.67 12.72
N GLU A 120 6.72 -4.92 13.76
CA GLU A 120 6.65 -5.42 15.14
C GLU A 120 5.60 -6.54 15.30
N ALA A 121 4.43 -6.35 14.67
CA ALA A 121 3.35 -7.32 14.74
C ALA A 121 3.57 -8.57 13.88
N LEU A 122 4.39 -8.49 12.82
CA LEU A 122 4.60 -9.57 11.86
C LEU A 122 5.46 -10.69 12.45
N GLY A 123 4.90 -11.47 13.35
CA GLY A 123 5.55 -12.66 13.94
C GLY A 123 5.84 -13.75 12.89
N ALA A 124 6.68 -14.72 13.26
CA ALA A 124 7.15 -15.79 12.35
C ALA A 124 6.02 -16.64 11.74
N ALA A 125 4.88 -16.75 12.44
CA ALA A 125 3.73 -17.53 12.01
C ALA A 125 2.85 -16.83 10.96
N HIS A 126 3.05 -15.53 10.70
CA HIS A 126 2.21 -14.74 9.81
C HIS A 126 2.90 -14.44 8.48
N GLY A 127 2.14 -14.55 7.40
CA GLY A 127 2.58 -14.13 6.05
C GLY A 127 2.34 -12.65 5.77
N ALA A 128 1.43 -12.01 6.51
CA ALA A 128 1.13 -10.59 6.38
C ALA A 128 0.75 -9.93 7.70
N ALA A 129 1.14 -8.65 7.89
CA ALA A 129 0.57 -7.75 8.88
C ALA A 129 -0.26 -6.69 8.15
N VAL A 130 -1.52 -6.54 8.52
CA VAL A 130 -2.50 -5.73 7.80
C VAL A 130 -3.02 -4.62 8.69
N ALA A 131 -3.02 -3.39 8.19
CA ALA A 131 -3.55 -2.24 8.91
C ALA A 131 -5.08 -2.32 9.05
N THR A 132 -5.58 -1.90 10.21
CA THR A 132 -7.01 -1.74 10.50
C THR A 132 -7.28 -0.39 11.14
N SER A 133 -8.49 0.14 10.97
CA SER A 133 -8.98 1.32 11.68
C SER A 133 -10.48 1.20 11.93
N GLY A 134 -10.89 1.32 13.19
CA GLY A 134 -12.26 1.02 13.59
C GLY A 134 -12.66 -0.39 13.14
N ALA A 135 -13.78 -0.53 12.42
CA ALA A 135 -14.23 -1.83 11.89
C ALA A 135 -13.65 -2.19 10.50
N ASN A 136 -12.76 -1.35 9.94
CA ASN A 136 -12.28 -1.50 8.58
C ASN A 136 -10.90 -2.19 8.56
N ILE A 137 -10.76 -3.16 7.65
CA ILE A 137 -9.47 -3.80 7.33
C ILE A 137 -8.96 -3.19 6.02
N HIS A 138 -7.66 -2.83 5.98
CA HIS A 138 -7.01 -2.18 4.83
C HIS A 138 -5.95 -3.07 4.20
N PRO A 139 -6.29 -4.13 3.47
CA PRO A 139 -5.32 -5.11 2.97
C PRO A 139 -4.39 -4.56 1.87
N SER A 140 -4.66 -3.38 1.35
CA SER A 140 -3.73 -2.62 0.49
C SER A 140 -2.65 -1.86 1.28
N CYS A 141 -2.85 -1.65 2.60
CA CYS A 141 -1.88 -1.11 3.55
C CYS A 141 -1.37 -2.26 4.42
N ALA A 142 -0.40 -3.02 3.92
CA ALA A 142 0.06 -4.23 4.58
C ALA A 142 1.53 -4.50 4.33
N LEU A 143 2.19 -5.09 5.33
CA LEU A 143 3.53 -5.65 5.21
C LEU A 143 3.41 -7.15 4.93
N TRP A 144 4.00 -7.60 3.83
CA TRP A 144 3.96 -8.98 3.37
C TRP A 144 5.33 -9.61 3.45
N ARG A 145 5.41 -10.88 3.82
CA ARG A 145 6.60 -11.68 3.52
C ARG A 145 6.66 -11.96 2.02
N SER A 146 7.80 -11.74 1.39
CA SER A 146 7.96 -11.98 -0.05
C SER A 146 7.74 -13.45 -0.43
N SER A 147 7.97 -14.39 0.50
CA SER A 147 7.69 -15.82 0.34
C SER A 147 6.21 -16.14 0.10
N THR A 148 5.27 -15.27 0.51
CA THR A 148 3.84 -15.45 0.26
C THR A 148 3.47 -15.43 -1.23
N ALA A 149 4.38 -14.92 -2.09
CA ALA A 149 4.25 -15.04 -3.55
C ALA A 149 4.03 -16.48 -4.02
N GLU A 150 4.53 -17.48 -3.29
CA GLU A 150 4.40 -18.89 -3.64
C GLU A 150 2.97 -19.41 -3.49
N ALA A 151 2.17 -18.82 -2.60
CA ALA A 151 0.78 -19.18 -2.40
C ALA A 151 -0.17 -18.53 -3.43
N LEU A 152 0.28 -17.46 -4.10
CA LEU A 152 -0.59 -16.65 -4.97
C LEU A 152 -1.15 -17.40 -6.19
N PRO A 153 -0.37 -18.22 -6.95
CA PRO A 153 -0.90 -18.94 -8.10
C PRO A 153 -2.04 -19.88 -7.72
N ALA A 154 -1.89 -20.64 -6.64
CA ALA A 154 -2.93 -21.56 -6.17
C ALA A 154 -4.18 -20.80 -5.67
N TYR A 155 -3.99 -19.63 -5.02
CA TYR A 155 -5.09 -18.77 -4.62
C TYR A 155 -5.91 -18.29 -5.82
N LEU A 156 -5.25 -17.78 -6.86
CA LEU A 156 -5.90 -17.28 -8.08
C LEU A 156 -6.56 -18.43 -8.87
N ALA A 157 -5.91 -19.59 -8.99
CA ALA A 157 -6.46 -20.77 -9.65
C ALA A 157 -7.75 -21.29 -9.00
N SER A 158 -7.96 -20.99 -7.70
CA SER A 158 -9.22 -21.31 -7.01
C SER A 158 -10.39 -20.35 -7.34
N GLY A 159 -10.19 -19.38 -8.26
CA GLY A 159 -11.19 -18.38 -8.65
C GLY A 159 -11.32 -17.22 -7.66
N ARG A 160 -10.47 -17.14 -6.64
CA ARG A 160 -10.47 -16.05 -5.64
C ARG A 160 -9.54 -14.92 -6.06
N SER A 161 -9.94 -13.66 -5.79
CA SER A 161 -9.17 -12.46 -6.12
C SER A 161 -9.17 -11.40 -5.01
N SER A 162 -9.80 -11.67 -3.86
CA SER A 162 -9.89 -10.74 -2.74
C SER A 162 -8.55 -10.61 -2.01
N LEU A 163 -8.05 -9.38 -1.80
CA LEU A 163 -6.84 -9.14 -1.00
C LEU A 163 -7.02 -9.60 0.46
N LYS A 164 -8.17 -9.32 1.07
CA LYS A 164 -8.48 -9.79 2.42
C LYS A 164 -8.44 -11.31 2.48
N GLY A 165 -9.01 -11.98 1.47
CA GLY A 165 -9.00 -13.44 1.39
C GLY A 165 -7.58 -14.01 1.22
N PHE A 166 -6.73 -13.36 0.44
CA PHE A 166 -5.32 -13.77 0.28
C PHE A 166 -4.53 -13.54 1.57
N ALA A 167 -4.68 -12.39 2.22
CA ALA A 167 -4.06 -12.11 3.51
C ALA A 167 -4.44 -13.17 4.57
N ALA A 168 -5.73 -13.51 4.65
CA ALA A 168 -6.21 -14.57 5.55
C ALA A 168 -5.60 -15.93 5.23
N GLN A 169 -5.46 -16.28 3.93
CA GLN A 169 -4.89 -17.56 3.51
C GLN A 169 -3.42 -17.72 3.89
N VAL A 170 -2.63 -16.64 3.82
CA VAL A 170 -1.20 -16.68 4.19
C VAL A 170 -0.95 -16.45 5.68
N GLY A 171 -2.03 -16.36 6.47
CA GLY A 171 -1.95 -16.04 7.90
C GLY A 171 -1.68 -14.56 8.11
N MET A 172 -2.74 -13.74 8.30
CA MET A 172 -2.58 -12.32 8.62
C MET A 172 -2.70 -12.07 10.11
N VAL A 173 -1.94 -11.06 10.57
CA VAL A 173 -2.17 -10.36 11.84
C VAL A 173 -2.72 -8.97 11.56
N GLU A 174 -3.73 -8.54 12.32
CA GLU A 174 -4.33 -7.22 12.22
C GLU A 174 -3.64 -6.25 13.18
N VAL A 175 -3.34 -5.04 12.71
CA VAL A 175 -2.72 -3.98 13.50
C VAL A 175 -3.61 -2.76 13.44
N GLU A 176 -4.14 -2.36 14.60
CA GLU A 176 -5.16 -1.32 14.69
C GLU A 176 -4.57 0.08 14.88
N TRP A 177 -5.10 1.06 14.17
CA TRP A 177 -4.90 2.49 14.41
C TRP A 177 -6.22 3.15 14.77
N PRO A 178 -6.20 4.20 15.62
CA PRO A 178 -7.41 4.94 15.96
C PRO A 178 -7.99 5.64 14.73
N ALA A 179 -9.31 5.48 14.50
CA ALA A 179 -10.03 6.15 13.42
C ALA A 179 -10.49 7.57 13.81
N SER A 180 -10.35 7.97 15.09
CA SER A 180 -10.72 9.29 15.61
C SER A 180 -9.46 10.05 16.06
N PRO A 181 -9.39 11.38 15.86
CA PRO A 181 -10.41 12.28 15.25
C PRO A 181 -10.47 12.20 13.73
N PHE A 182 -9.58 11.45 13.07
CA PHE A 182 -9.56 11.25 11.63
C PHE A 182 -8.93 9.89 11.31
N ASP A 183 -9.56 9.14 10.39
CA ASP A 183 -9.06 7.85 9.94
C ASP A 183 -7.78 8.03 9.09
N PRO A 184 -6.60 7.54 9.52
CA PRO A 184 -5.37 7.68 8.75
C PRO A 184 -5.37 6.88 7.45
N PHE A 185 -6.29 5.93 7.30
CA PHE A 185 -6.46 5.12 6.08
C PHE A 185 -7.61 5.62 5.19
N PHE A 186 -8.05 6.87 5.38
CA PHE A 186 -9.08 7.49 4.57
C PHE A 186 -8.71 7.51 3.08
N ASN A 187 -9.52 6.84 2.25
CA ASN A 187 -9.32 6.73 0.80
C ASN A 187 -10.04 7.86 0.06
N ILE A 188 -9.38 8.46 -0.91
CA ILE A 188 -9.97 9.45 -1.81
C ILE A 188 -10.65 8.73 -2.98
N ASN A 189 -11.99 8.72 -3.00
CA ASN A 189 -12.82 8.09 -4.04
C ASN A 189 -13.76 9.06 -4.75
N SER A 190 -13.94 10.26 -4.21
CA SER A 190 -14.84 11.32 -4.72
C SER A 190 -14.19 12.69 -4.65
N ALA A 191 -14.84 13.70 -5.23
CA ALA A 191 -14.43 15.10 -5.10
C ALA A 191 -14.59 15.60 -3.65
N ASP A 192 -15.61 15.11 -2.94
CA ASP A 192 -15.84 15.46 -1.54
C ASP A 192 -14.76 14.88 -0.63
N ASP A 193 -14.28 13.65 -0.91
CA ASP A 193 -13.16 13.06 -0.19
C ASP A 193 -11.88 13.87 -0.40
N LEU A 194 -11.67 14.36 -1.63
CA LEU A 194 -10.52 15.20 -1.96
C LEU A 194 -10.56 16.50 -1.14
N ALA A 195 -11.72 17.18 -1.08
CA ALA A 195 -11.90 18.39 -0.29
C ALA A 195 -11.70 18.14 1.21
N ALA A 196 -12.22 17.03 1.74
CA ALA A 196 -12.04 16.64 3.14
C ALA A 196 -10.56 16.36 3.48
N ALA A 197 -9.84 15.64 2.62
CA ALA A 197 -8.41 15.40 2.79
C ALA A 197 -7.59 16.70 2.71
N GLU A 198 -7.95 17.62 1.80
CA GLU A 198 -7.28 18.92 1.66
C GLU A 198 -7.46 19.79 2.91
N ALA A 199 -8.68 19.86 3.45
CA ALA A 199 -8.95 20.56 4.69
C ALA A 199 -8.08 20.00 5.85
N ARG A 200 -7.92 18.68 5.91
CA ARG A 200 -7.10 18.03 6.92
C ARG A 200 -5.60 18.31 6.78
N ILE A 201 -5.07 18.34 5.55
CA ILE A 201 -3.66 18.68 5.30
C ILE A 201 -3.36 20.12 5.73
N ARG A 202 -4.29 21.06 5.49
CA ARG A 202 -4.12 22.48 5.89
C ARG A 202 -4.19 22.71 7.40
N SER A 203 -4.78 21.79 8.16
CA SER A 203 -4.92 21.90 9.62
C SER A 203 -3.79 21.25 10.42
N ARG A 204 -2.81 20.64 9.75
CA ARG A 204 -1.56 20.07 10.31
C ARG A 204 -0.44 21.09 10.31
#